data_beebebea3ebb067de9917f6baaf450ae
#
_entry.id   beebebea3ebb067de9917f6baaf450ae
#
_cell.length_a   1.000
_cell.length_b   1.000
_cell.length_c   1.000
_cell.angle_alpha   90.00
_cell.angle_beta   90.00
_cell.angle_gamma   90.00
#
_symmetry.space_group_name_H-M   'P 1'
#
loop_
_entity.id
_entity.type
_entity.pdbx_description
1 polymer ?
#
loop_
_entity_poly.entity_id
_entity_poly.type
_entity_poly.pdbx_seq_one_letter_code
_entity_poly.pdbx_strand_id
1 'polypeptide(L)'
;MKKILAAVLFTALATPSFAQSGTNSPYSQYGLGLLSDQTSGFNRGMNGLGLGFREHNQVNYINPASYSSIDSLSFIFDVGISGQVTNFDEGGVKKNANNSNFEYAVAGFRAARHLGVSFGIIPFTNVGYNYSNTANVGGITGSDATSYVNTYSGSGGLHQIYVGAGWEPFKGFSFGANVSYLWGSYTRSVTNSYTDNYINTLSKYYTASTHSYKLDFGVQYTTKISKKDMLTVGLTYSPGHKLGGKSECTVVSTNSQTAVSDTSSYSVSKALEIPVMYGAGLTWNHDNKLKLGFDYSLQKWGSVVAPVYNVTNDVPSYTAEKGQFADRHKYTFGGELCPQENSRNFFKRIHYRLGASYATQYLKINGVDGPKEYSVSAGFGIPIMNGYNNRSILNISGQWVRQDSKMFIKENTFRINIGLTFNEKWFAKWKME
;
A
#
# COMPACT_ATOMS: atom_id res chain seq x y z
N MET A 1 -15.71 -3.94 -30.97
CA MET A 1 -14.60 -3.52 -30.10
C MET A 1 -14.95 -3.65 -28.61
N LYS A 2 -16.09 -3.12 -28.07
CA LYS A 2 -16.45 -3.23 -26.63
C LYS A 2 -16.52 -4.67 -26.10
N LYS A 3 -17.05 -5.63 -26.88
CA LYS A 3 -17.12 -7.05 -26.49
C LYS A 3 -15.74 -7.74 -26.49
N ILE A 4 -14.83 -7.33 -27.35
CA ILE A 4 -13.45 -7.87 -27.42
C ILE A 4 -12.63 -7.31 -26.25
N LEU A 5 -12.79 -6.05 -25.89
CA LEU A 5 -12.12 -5.44 -24.73
C LEU A 5 -12.57 -6.08 -23.42
N ALA A 6 -13.88 -6.34 -23.28
CA ALA A 6 -14.45 -7.05 -22.13
C ALA A 6 -13.96 -8.50 -22.05
N ALA A 7 -13.85 -9.20 -23.19
CA ALA A 7 -13.32 -10.56 -23.25
C ALA A 7 -11.82 -10.61 -22.91
N VAL A 8 -11.02 -9.65 -23.39
CA VAL A 8 -9.59 -9.54 -23.05
C VAL A 8 -9.40 -9.21 -21.56
N LEU A 9 -10.25 -8.35 -20.97
CA LEU A 9 -10.23 -8.10 -19.53
C LEU A 9 -10.62 -9.35 -18.72
N PHE A 10 -11.61 -10.12 -19.19
CA PHE A 10 -12.05 -11.35 -18.50
C PHE A 10 -11.03 -12.48 -18.62
N THR A 11 -10.33 -12.61 -19.75
CA THR A 11 -9.24 -13.58 -19.93
C THR A 11 -7.98 -13.20 -19.14
N ALA A 12 -7.66 -11.91 -18.99
CA ALA A 12 -6.57 -11.44 -18.13
C ALA A 12 -6.82 -11.71 -16.63
N LEU A 13 -8.10 -11.75 -16.20
CA LEU A 13 -8.50 -12.12 -14.84
C LEU A 13 -8.53 -13.65 -14.62
N ALA A 14 -8.58 -14.46 -15.67
CA ALA A 14 -8.69 -15.91 -15.59
C ALA A 14 -7.35 -16.65 -15.64
N THR A 15 -6.24 -15.97 -15.90
CA THR A 15 -4.92 -16.59 -15.73
C THR A 15 -4.69 -16.82 -14.24
N PRO A 16 -4.36 -18.06 -13.78
CA PRO A 16 -3.89 -18.24 -12.40
C PRO A 16 -2.59 -17.46 -12.30
N SER A 17 -2.67 -16.24 -11.78
CA SER A 17 -1.50 -15.53 -11.33
C SER A 17 -0.96 -16.38 -10.18
N PHE A 18 0.15 -17.07 -10.41
CA PHE A 18 1.05 -17.39 -9.31
C PHE A 18 1.32 -16.04 -8.68
N ALA A 19 0.68 -15.80 -7.54
CA ALA A 19 0.81 -14.56 -6.81
C ALA A 19 2.25 -14.48 -6.31
N GLN A 20 3.15 -13.98 -7.17
CA GLN A 20 4.39 -13.43 -6.67
C GLN A 20 3.98 -12.34 -5.69
N SER A 21 4.42 -12.48 -4.45
CA SER A 21 4.22 -11.45 -3.44
C SER A 21 4.65 -10.11 -4.03
N GLY A 22 3.83 -9.07 -3.87
CA GLY A 22 4.07 -7.75 -4.46
C GLY A 22 5.35 -7.03 -3.98
N THR A 23 6.24 -7.75 -3.29
CA THR A 23 7.52 -7.25 -2.76
C THR A 23 8.53 -8.38 -2.61
N ASN A 24 9.83 -8.04 -2.62
CA ASN A 24 10.94 -8.90 -2.19
C ASN A 24 11.71 -8.28 -1.00
N SER A 25 11.14 -7.27 -0.36
CA SER A 25 11.78 -6.55 0.71
C SER A 25 11.91 -7.40 1.98
N PRO A 26 13.12 -7.59 2.53
CA PRO A 26 13.34 -8.18 3.84
C PRO A 26 12.56 -7.51 4.97
N TYR A 27 12.24 -6.22 4.83
CA TYR A 27 11.44 -5.51 5.82
C TYR A 27 9.99 -6.01 5.91
N SER A 28 9.50 -6.72 4.88
CA SER A 28 8.17 -7.34 4.92
C SER A 28 8.05 -8.50 5.91
N GLN A 29 9.16 -8.94 6.52
CA GLN A 29 9.17 -9.94 7.58
C GLN A 29 8.65 -9.43 8.93
N TYR A 30 8.45 -8.11 9.09
CA TYR A 30 8.04 -7.53 10.35
C TYR A 30 6.58 -7.05 10.32
N GLY A 31 5.95 -7.03 11.49
CA GLY A 31 4.61 -6.49 11.68
C GLY A 31 3.54 -7.18 10.80
N LEU A 32 2.77 -6.38 10.09
CA LEU A 32 1.75 -6.86 9.13
C LEU A 32 2.31 -7.08 7.72
N GLY A 33 3.60 -6.85 7.50
CA GLY A 33 4.24 -6.78 6.18
C GLY A 33 4.51 -5.35 5.73
N LEU A 34 4.94 -5.16 4.50
CA LEU A 34 5.06 -3.84 3.88
C LEU A 34 3.69 -3.23 3.61
N LEU A 35 3.49 -2.02 4.08
CA LEU A 35 2.26 -1.26 3.82
C LEU A 35 2.15 -0.93 2.34
N SER A 36 1.02 -1.25 1.72
CA SER A 36 0.74 -0.89 0.33
C SER A 36 0.36 0.59 0.22
N ASP A 37 0.67 1.20 -0.92
CA ASP A 37 0.23 2.55 -1.23
C ASP A 37 -1.30 2.56 -1.41
N GLN A 38 -2.01 3.28 -0.54
CA GLN A 38 -3.47 3.39 -0.56
C GLN A 38 -3.90 4.55 -1.50
N THR A 39 -3.48 4.49 -2.78
CA THR A 39 -3.62 5.61 -3.72
C THR A 39 -3.99 5.14 -5.11
N SER A 40 -4.85 5.90 -5.82
CA SER A 40 -5.21 5.68 -7.22
C SER A 40 -4.17 6.22 -8.19
N GLY A 41 -4.30 5.93 -9.48
CA GLY A 41 -3.30 6.24 -10.49
C GLY A 41 -2.93 7.70 -10.58
N PHE A 42 -3.88 8.62 -10.42
CA PHE A 42 -3.56 10.04 -10.48
C PHE A 42 -2.78 10.54 -9.26
N ASN A 43 -3.09 10.00 -8.06
CA ASN A 43 -2.35 10.33 -6.84
C ASN A 43 -0.90 9.83 -6.90
N ARG A 44 -0.65 8.67 -7.54
CA ARG A 44 0.70 8.06 -7.63
C ARG A 44 1.68 8.94 -8.40
N GLY A 45 1.21 9.66 -9.42
CA GLY A 45 2.02 10.66 -10.12
C GLY A 45 2.49 11.81 -9.23
N MET A 46 1.77 12.05 -8.12
CA MET A 46 2.07 13.06 -7.10
C MET A 46 2.53 12.43 -5.77
N ASN A 47 3.09 11.23 -5.83
CA ASN A 47 3.63 10.48 -4.69
C ASN A 47 2.61 10.19 -3.57
N GLY A 48 1.34 10.01 -3.94
CA GLY A 48 0.25 9.71 -3.01
C GLY A 48 -0.44 10.93 -2.40
N LEU A 49 -0.17 12.12 -2.89
CA LEU A 49 -0.87 13.34 -2.49
C LEU A 49 -2.36 13.25 -2.84
N GLY A 50 -3.27 13.54 -1.89
CA GLY A 50 -4.69 13.35 -2.15
C GLY A 50 -5.67 13.83 -1.10
N LEU A 51 -5.25 14.18 0.12
CA LEU A 51 -6.17 14.53 1.22
C LEU A 51 -7.04 15.75 0.92
N GLY A 52 -6.46 16.76 0.25
CA GLY A 52 -7.16 17.97 -0.18
C GLY A 52 -7.65 17.93 -1.63
N PHE A 53 -7.38 16.87 -2.41
CA PHE A 53 -7.78 16.80 -3.82
C PHE A 53 -9.24 16.40 -3.98
N ARG A 54 -9.96 17.13 -4.85
CA ARG A 54 -11.34 16.88 -5.25
C ARG A 54 -11.44 16.84 -6.77
N GLU A 55 -11.35 15.64 -7.32
CA GLU A 55 -11.47 15.43 -8.75
C GLU A 55 -12.90 14.98 -9.11
N HIS A 56 -13.40 15.45 -10.24
CA HIS A 56 -14.76 15.12 -10.69
C HIS A 56 -14.82 13.87 -11.59
N ASN A 57 -13.68 13.48 -12.15
CA ASN A 57 -13.56 12.41 -13.15
C ASN A 57 -12.60 11.28 -12.71
N GLN A 58 -12.17 11.25 -11.46
CA GLN A 58 -11.29 10.23 -10.88
C GLN A 58 -11.72 9.90 -9.45
N VAL A 59 -11.46 8.68 -9.02
CA VAL A 59 -11.79 8.22 -7.65
C VAL A 59 -10.60 8.49 -6.73
N ASN A 60 -10.81 9.30 -5.70
CA ASN A 60 -9.83 9.57 -4.65
C ASN A 60 -10.28 8.93 -3.33
N TYR A 61 -9.93 7.67 -3.10
CA TYR A 61 -10.33 6.95 -1.89
C TYR A 61 -9.47 7.24 -0.66
N ILE A 62 -8.42 8.10 -0.79
CA ILE A 62 -7.63 8.58 0.35
C ILE A 62 -8.50 9.40 1.29
N ASN A 63 -9.39 10.24 0.73
CA ASN A 63 -10.35 11.02 1.49
C ASN A 63 -11.75 10.81 0.93
N PRO A 64 -12.62 10.04 1.62
CA PRO A 64 -13.95 9.71 1.11
C PRO A 64 -14.88 10.91 0.93
N ALA A 65 -14.63 12.05 1.55
CA ALA A 65 -15.38 13.29 1.32
C ALA A 65 -15.31 13.74 -0.15
N SER A 66 -14.23 13.39 -0.86
CA SER A 66 -14.01 13.73 -2.28
C SER A 66 -15.02 13.09 -3.24
N TYR A 67 -15.68 12.00 -2.85
CA TYR A 67 -16.67 11.32 -3.71
C TYR A 67 -17.85 12.22 -4.07
N SER A 68 -18.18 13.19 -3.21
CA SER A 68 -19.22 14.18 -3.47
C SER A 68 -18.97 15.06 -4.69
N SER A 69 -17.72 15.11 -5.21
CA SER A 69 -17.35 15.86 -6.41
C SER A 69 -17.55 15.10 -7.71
N ILE A 70 -17.82 13.78 -7.69
CA ILE A 70 -17.99 12.96 -8.89
C ILE A 70 -19.11 13.54 -9.76
N ASP A 71 -18.85 13.63 -11.07
CA ASP A 71 -19.77 14.18 -12.06
C ASP A 71 -21.11 13.42 -12.12
N SER A 72 -22.17 14.15 -12.44
CA SER A 72 -23.48 13.53 -12.68
C SER A 72 -23.45 12.65 -13.93
N LEU A 73 -24.28 11.60 -13.93
CA LEU A 73 -24.41 10.63 -15.03
C LEU A 73 -23.09 9.90 -15.38
N SER A 74 -22.13 9.90 -14.47
CA SER A 74 -20.80 9.33 -14.64
C SER A 74 -20.67 8.06 -13.82
N PHE A 75 -20.13 7.01 -14.42
CA PHE A 75 -19.62 5.83 -13.76
C PHE A 75 -18.14 5.72 -14.05
N ILE A 76 -17.34 5.81 -13.00
CA ILE A 76 -15.89 5.74 -13.08
C ILE A 76 -15.47 4.34 -12.66
N PHE A 77 -14.63 3.71 -13.45
CA PHE A 77 -13.91 2.50 -13.08
C PHE A 77 -12.42 2.74 -13.26
N ASP A 78 -11.63 2.50 -12.24
CA ASP A 78 -10.18 2.75 -12.24
C ASP A 78 -9.45 1.50 -11.75
N VAL A 79 -8.46 1.05 -12.53
CA VAL A 79 -7.64 -0.11 -12.22
C VAL A 79 -6.18 0.25 -12.38
N GLY A 80 -5.34 -0.23 -11.47
CA GLY A 80 -3.91 0.03 -11.48
C GLY A 80 -3.07 -1.20 -11.25
N ILE A 81 -1.95 -1.25 -11.98
CA ILE A 81 -0.88 -2.24 -11.84
C ILE A 81 0.46 -1.53 -11.73
N SER A 82 1.44 -2.19 -11.17
CA SER A 82 2.81 -1.69 -11.16
C SER A 82 3.83 -2.78 -11.47
N GLY A 83 4.98 -2.35 -12.00
CA GLY A 83 6.20 -3.14 -12.09
C GLY A 83 7.33 -2.41 -11.37
N GLN A 84 8.15 -3.13 -10.63
CA GLN A 84 9.24 -2.53 -9.87
C GLN A 84 10.52 -3.35 -9.91
N VAL A 85 11.63 -2.64 -9.81
CA VAL A 85 12.97 -3.18 -9.61
C VAL A 85 13.50 -2.62 -8.30
N THR A 86 13.90 -3.48 -7.38
CA THR A 86 14.50 -3.09 -6.10
C THR A 86 15.95 -3.53 -6.05
N ASN A 87 16.83 -2.58 -5.78
CA ASN A 87 18.26 -2.82 -5.53
C ASN A 87 18.50 -2.79 -4.03
N PHE A 88 19.04 -3.89 -3.52
CA PHE A 88 19.44 -4.07 -2.11
C PHE A 88 20.93 -3.83 -1.97
N ASP A 89 21.35 -3.16 -0.91
CA ASP A 89 22.75 -2.93 -0.56
C ASP A 89 22.96 -3.15 0.95
N GLU A 90 23.75 -4.15 1.29
CA GLU A 90 24.14 -4.46 2.67
C GLU A 90 25.63 -4.81 2.71
N GLY A 91 26.41 -4.01 3.45
CA GLY A 91 27.83 -4.25 3.63
C GLY A 91 28.64 -4.30 2.32
N GLY A 92 28.20 -3.60 1.26
CA GLY A 92 28.83 -3.63 -0.07
C GLY A 92 28.35 -4.76 -0.98
N VAL A 93 27.55 -5.70 -0.48
CA VAL A 93 26.89 -6.73 -1.30
C VAL A 93 25.63 -6.14 -1.92
N LYS A 94 25.55 -6.19 -3.24
CA LYS A 94 24.41 -5.68 -4.01
C LYS A 94 23.66 -6.82 -4.67
N LYS A 95 22.34 -6.81 -4.51
CA LYS A 95 21.40 -7.72 -5.20
C LYS A 95 20.23 -6.92 -5.73
N ASN A 96 19.56 -7.45 -6.74
CA ASN A 96 18.33 -6.85 -7.27
C ASN A 96 17.23 -7.90 -7.37
N ALA A 97 15.99 -7.42 -7.33
CA ALA A 97 14.82 -8.24 -7.55
C ALA A 97 13.74 -7.45 -8.29
N ASN A 98 12.99 -8.16 -9.13
CA ASN A 98 11.90 -7.61 -9.92
C ASN A 98 10.57 -8.15 -9.39
N ASN A 99 9.55 -7.28 -9.35
CA ASN A 99 8.19 -7.63 -9.00
C ASN A 99 7.19 -6.92 -9.88
N SER A 100 6.03 -7.54 -10.04
CA SER A 100 4.82 -6.90 -10.53
C SER A 100 3.73 -7.00 -9.47
N ASN A 101 2.87 -5.99 -9.39
CA ASN A 101 1.84 -5.92 -8.37
C ASN A 101 0.52 -5.42 -8.95
N PHE A 102 -0.57 -6.03 -8.49
CA PHE A 102 -1.90 -5.45 -8.59
C PHE A 102 -2.04 -4.38 -7.51
N GLU A 103 -2.42 -3.16 -7.89
CA GLU A 103 -2.41 -2.03 -6.98
C GLU A 103 -3.79 -1.66 -6.48
N TYR A 104 -4.80 -1.70 -7.34
CA TYR A 104 -6.20 -1.41 -6.97
C TYR A 104 -7.14 -1.69 -8.14
N ALA A 105 -8.40 -1.96 -7.81
CA ALA A 105 -9.54 -1.84 -8.73
C ALA A 105 -10.68 -1.17 -7.95
N VAL A 106 -11.05 0.02 -8.39
CA VAL A 106 -12.05 0.85 -7.70
C VAL A 106 -13.07 1.39 -8.68
N ALA A 107 -14.27 1.63 -8.20
CA ALA A 107 -15.30 2.27 -8.99
C ALA A 107 -15.98 3.37 -8.17
N GLY A 108 -16.57 4.34 -8.86
CA GLY A 108 -17.31 5.41 -8.23
C GLY A 108 -18.38 5.98 -9.15
N PHE A 109 -19.44 6.45 -8.57
CA PHE A 109 -20.53 7.10 -9.30
C PHE A 109 -21.29 8.08 -8.39
N ARG A 110 -22.01 8.98 -9.03
CA ARG A 110 -22.85 9.92 -8.30
C ARG A 110 -24.23 9.29 -8.09
N ALA A 111 -24.56 8.95 -6.84
CA ALA A 111 -25.82 8.32 -6.48
C ALA A 111 -26.99 9.30 -6.41
N ALA A 112 -26.75 10.53 -5.92
CA ALA A 112 -27.72 11.60 -5.84
C ALA A 112 -27.04 12.98 -5.96
N ARG A 113 -27.82 14.05 -5.93
CA ARG A 113 -27.24 15.40 -5.93
C ARG A 113 -26.30 15.57 -4.74
N HIS A 114 -25.02 15.92 -5.02
CA HIS A 114 -23.95 16.09 -4.02
C HIS A 114 -23.59 14.82 -3.21
N LEU A 115 -24.06 13.64 -3.63
CA LEU A 115 -23.77 12.36 -2.99
C LEU A 115 -23.07 11.44 -3.99
N GLY A 116 -21.80 11.15 -3.75
CA GLY A 116 -21.02 10.17 -4.48
C GLY A 116 -20.82 8.89 -3.68
N VAL A 117 -20.75 7.78 -4.38
CA VAL A 117 -20.47 6.45 -3.82
C VAL A 117 -19.25 5.86 -4.52
N SER A 118 -18.42 5.18 -3.76
CA SER A 118 -17.26 4.46 -4.29
C SER A 118 -17.14 3.09 -3.64
N PHE A 119 -16.61 2.13 -4.38
CA PHE A 119 -16.30 0.79 -3.86
C PHE A 119 -15.11 0.21 -4.62
N GLY A 120 -14.46 -0.77 -4.04
CA GLY A 120 -13.31 -1.40 -4.71
C GLY A 120 -12.53 -2.35 -3.84
N ILE A 121 -11.51 -2.95 -4.45
CA ILE A 121 -10.56 -3.85 -3.81
C ILE A 121 -9.15 -3.24 -3.90
N ILE A 122 -8.44 -3.27 -2.78
CA ILE A 122 -7.12 -2.66 -2.63
C ILE A 122 -6.25 -3.57 -1.75
N PRO A 123 -5.00 -3.87 -2.12
CA PRO A 123 -4.05 -4.48 -1.19
C PRO A 123 -3.82 -3.58 0.02
N PHE A 124 -3.76 -4.16 1.21
CA PHE A 124 -3.45 -3.42 2.44
C PHE A 124 -1.99 -3.57 2.85
N THR A 125 -1.47 -4.81 2.83
CA THR A 125 -0.04 -5.10 3.04
C THR A 125 0.43 -6.20 2.12
N ASN A 126 1.76 -6.28 1.92
CA ASN A 126 2.42 -7.34 1.16
C ASN A 126 3.52 -7.97 2.02
N VAL A 127 3.60 -9.30 2.02
CA VAL A 127 4.69 -10.08 2.60
C VAL A 127 5.34 -10.90 1.50
N GLY A 128 6.65 -10.68 1.27
CA GLY A 128 7.38 -11.43 0.27
C GLY A 128 8.88 -11.21 0.42
N TYR A 129 9.58 -12.27 0.73
CA TYR A 129 11.03 -12.29 0.81
C TYR A 129 11.54 -13.73 0.80
N ASN A 130 12.73 -13.92 0.28
CA ASN A 130 13.48 -15.18 0.37
C ASN A 130 14.97 -14.84 0.29
N TYR A 131 15.66 -14.97 1.41
CA TYR A 131 17.09 -14.73 1.48
C TYR A 131 17.75 -15.59 2.54
N SER A 132 19.07 -15.76 2.44
CA SER A 132 19.85 -16.50 3.43
C SER A 132 21.13 -15.75 3.75
N ASN A 133 21.62 -15.94 4.96
CA ASN A 133 22.94 -15.53 5.37
C ASN A 133 23.70 -16.70 6.01
N THR A 134 25.01 -16.74 5.81
CA THR A 134 25.91 -17.75 6.40
C THR A 134 26.80 -17.05 7.42
N ALA A 135 26.95 -17.65 8.57
CA ALA A 135 27.88 -17.20 9.61
C ALA A 135 28.54 -18.40 10.29
N ASN A 136 29.66 -18.16 10.95
CA ASN A 136 30.37 -19.19 11.71
C ASN A 136 29.96 -19.15 13.18
N VAL A 137 29.84 -20.30 13.79
CA VAL A 137 29.55 -20.45 15.22
C VAL A 137 30.70 -19.82 16.02
N GLY A 138 30.35 -18.94 16.98
CA GLY A 138 31.33 -18.26 17.84
C GLY A 138 32.26 -17.27 17.12
N GLY A 139 31.99 -16.95 15.81
CA GLY A 139 32.89 -16.08 15.03
C GLY A 139 34.24 -16.67 14.68
N ILE A 140 34.40 -17.98 14.89
CA ILE A 140 35.64 -18.71 14.59
C ILE A 140 35.81 -18.85 13.07
N THR A 141 36.96 -18.55 12.54
CA THR A 141 37.30 -18.70 11.12
C THR A 141 38.41 -19.76 10.95
N GLY A 142 38.26 -20.66 9.98
CA GLY A 142 39.22 -21.73 9.69
C GLY A 142 38.53 -22.95 9.07
N SER A 143 39.32 -23.96 8.69
CA SER A 143 38.86 -25.21 8.07
C SER A 143 37.89 -26.01 8.96
N ASP A 144 38.05 -25.87 10.27
CA ASP A 144 37.30 -26.65 11.29
C ASP A 144 36.12 -25.83 11.91
N ALA A 145 35.86 -24.66 11.36
CA ALA A 145 34.77 -23.80 11.86
C ALA A 145 33.39 -24.38 11.49
N THR A 146 32.59 -24.68 12.48
CA THR A 146 31.16 -24.98 12.26
C THR A 146 30.47 -23.72 11.75
N SER A 147 29.92 -23.77 10.56
CA SER A 147 29.10 -22.70 10.02
C SER A 147 27.63 -23.04 10.08
N TYR A 148 26.79 -22.01 10.07
CA TYR A 148 25.34 -22.16 9.98
C TYR A 148 24.78 -21.23 8.91
N VAL A 149 23.69 -21.70 8.29
CA VAL A 149 22.92 -20.95 7.31
C VAL A 149 21.56 -20.62 7.91
N ASN A 150 21.26 -19.33 8.00
CA ASN A 150 19.92 -18.88 8.30
C ASN A 150 19.18 -18.60 6.99
N THR A 151 18.08 -19.29 6.78
CA THR A 151 17.19 -19.05 5.63
C THR A 151 15.90 -18.41 6.13
N TYR A 152 15.60 -17.27 5.52
CA TYR A 152 14.39 -16.48 5.83
C TYR A 152 13.49 -16.48 4.60
N SER A 153 12.23 -16.88 4.79
CA SER A 153 11.24 -16.79 3.73
C SER A 153 9.89 -16.32 4.26
N GLY A 154 9.12 -15.69 3.41
CA GLY A 154 7.77 -15.27 3.76
C GLY A 154 6.95 -14.93 2.53
N SER A 155 5.64 -15.14 2.64
CA SER A 155 4.69 -14.84 1.58
C SER A 155 3.32 -14.52 2.15
N GLY A 156 2.48 -13.83 1.35
CA GLY A 156 1.12 -13.46 1.71
C GLY A 156 0.90 -11.95 1.79
N GLY A 157 -0.06 -11.55 2.62
CA GLY A 157 -0.43 -10.16 2.82
C GLY A 157 -1.91 -10.01 3.15
N LEU A 158 -2.32 -8.78 3.38
CA LEU A 158 -3.69 -8.42 3.69
C LEU A 158 -4.31 -7.63 2.56
N HIS A 159 -5.58 -7.87 2.31
CA HIS A 159 -6.38 -7.17 1.29
C HIS A 159 -7.59 -6.53 1.95
N GLN A 160 -8.15 -5.53 1.31
CA GLN A 160 -9.41 -4.92 1.73
C GLN A 160 -10.35 -4.70 0.54
N ILE A 161 -11.63 -4.95 0.77
CA ILE A 161 -12.72 -4.49 -0.07
C ILE A 161 -13.47 -3.41 0.70
N TYR A 162 -13.78 -2.31 0.04
CA TYR A 162 -14.47 -1.20 0.69
C TYR A 162 -15.70 -0.76 -0.09
N VAL A 163 -16.62 -0.17 0.63
CA VAL A 163 -17.73 0.63 0.13
C VAL A 163 -17.74 1.92 0.92
N GLY A 164 -17.89 3.04 0.22
CA GLY A 164 -17.90 4.35 0.85
C GLY A 164 -18.83 5.33 0.16
N ALA A 165 -19.17 6.38 0.89
CA ALA A 165 -19.98 7.48 0.42
C ALA A 165 -19.41 8.82 0.87
N GLY A 166 -19.58 9.84 0.02
CA GLY A 166 -19.21 11.23 0.32
C GLY A 166 -20.35 12.16 -0.05
N TRP A 167 -20.70 13.06 0.85
CA TRP A 167 -21.79 13.98 0.71
C TRP A 167 -21.38 15.43 1.00
N GLU A 168 -21.85 16.35 0.17
CA GLU A 168 -21.69 17.80 0.32
C GLU A 168 -23.04 18.43 0.70
N PRO A 169 -23.36 18.53 2.01
CA PRO A 169 -24.62 19.12 2.48
C PRO A 169 -24.69 20.62 2.22
N PHE A 170 -23.56 21.30 2.33
CA PHE A 170 -23.43 22.73 2.13
C PHE A 170 -22.32 23.02 1.12
N LYS A 171 -22.45 24.04 0.33
CA LYS A 171 -21.48 24.42 -0.68
C LYS A 171 -20.06 24.53 -0.10
N GLY A 172 -19.17 23.72 -0.63
CA GLY A 172 -17.77 23.69 -0.26
C GLY A 172 -17.46 22.82 0.96
N PHE A 173 -18.44 22.39 1.76
CA PHE A 173 -18.23 21.48 2.89
C PHE A 173 -18.70 20.08 2.55
N SER A 174 -17.83 19.09 2.65
CA SER A 174 -18.16 17.70 2.40
C SER A 174 -17.59 16.79 3.47
N PHE A 175 -18.30 15.72 3.74
CA PHE A 175 -17.81 14.63 4.58
C PHE A 175 -18.09 13.28 3.91
N GLY A 176 -17.36 12.25 4.32
CA GLY A 176 -17.52 10.92 3.79
C GLY A 176 -16.96 9.86 4.72
N ALA A 177 -17.33 8.63 4.43
CA ALA A 177 -16.86 7.46 5.16
C ALA A 177 -16.69 6.28 4.22
N ASN A 178 -15.65 5.46 4.49
CA ASN A 178 -15.46 4.14 3.94
C ASN A 178 -15.61 3.09 5.04
N VAL A 179 -16.32 2.01 4.72
CA VAL A 179 -16.36 0.78 5.51
C VAL A 179 -15.69 -0.29 4.69
N SER A 180 -14.65 -0.90 5.24
CA SER A 180 -13.85 -1.92 4.57
C SER A 180 -13.93 -3.25 5.33
N TYR A 181 -13.97 -4.36 4.59
CA TYR A 181 -13.66 -5.67 5.10
C TYR A 181 -12.20 -5.97 4.80
N LEU A 182 -11.41 -6.25 5.84
CA LEU A 182 -9.99 -6.55 5.78
C LEU A 182 -9.79 -8.04 6.02
N TRP A 183 -9.09 -8.72 5.10
CA TRP A 183 -8.81 -10.14 5.21
C TRP A 183 -7.45 -10.51 4.62
N GLY A 184 -6.95 -11.66 4.98
CA GLY A 184 -5.74 -12.24 4.42
C GLY A 184 -4.98 -13.09 5.41
N SER A 185 -3.85 -13.60 4.93
CA SER A 185 -2.94 -14.40 5.73
C SER A 185 -1.51 -14.18 5.24
N TYR A 186 -0.57 -14.43 6.13
CA TYR A 186 0.83 -14.53 5.77
C TYR A 186 1.49 -15.69 6.49
N THR A 187 2.52 -16.23 5.85
CA THR A 187 3.42 -17.22 6.43
C THR A 187 4.84 -16.68 6.38
N ARG A 188 5.60 -16.89 7.44
CA ARG A 188 7.02 -16.54 7.56
C ARG A 188 7.76 -17.71 8.12
N SER A 189 8.97 -17.97 7.64
CA SER A 189 9.82 -19.01 8.21
C SER A 189 11.24 -18.51 8.41
N VAL A 190 11.86 -19.05 9.45
CA VAL A 190 13.28 -18.91 9.75
C VAL A 190 13.81 -20.30 10.01
N THR A 191 14.75 -20.76 9.18
CA THR A 191 15.40 -22.06 9.33
C THR A 191 16.90 -21.86 9.57
N ASN A 192 17.39 -22.44 10.65
CA ASN A 192 18.82 -22.48 10.99
C ASN A 192 19.35 -23.88 10.70
N SER A 193 20.22 -24.03 9.72
CA SER A 193 20.89 -25.28 9.34
C SER A 193 22.38 -25.17 9.63
N TYR A 194 22.97 -26.21 10.22
CA TYR A 194 24.37 -26.26 10.58
C TYR A 194 25.16 -27.20 9.66
N THR A 195 26.44 -26.91 9.43
CA THR A 195 27.34 -27.82 8.72
C THR A 195 27.69 -29.05 9.54
N ASP A 196 27.57 -28.97 10.85
CA ASP A 196 27.74 -30.08 11.76
C ASP A 196 26.41 -30.87 11.87
N ASN A 197 26.43 -32.13 11.43
CA ASN A 197 25.28 -33.02 11.45
C ASN A 197 24.85 -33.48 12.86
N TYR A 198 25.64 -33.22 13.90
CA TYR A 198 25.26 -33.47 15.28
C TYR A 198 24.35 -32.39 15.86
N ILE A 199 24.25 -31.24 15.20
CA ILE A 199 23.38 -30.15 15.61
C ILE A 199 22.06 -30.26 14.84
N ASN A 200 20.94 -30.21 15.56
CA ASN A 200 19.63 -30.24 14.95
C ASN A 200 19.37 -28.98 14.11
N THR A 201 18.70 -29.15 12.98
CA THR A 201 18.12 -28.03 12.21
C THR A 201 16.92 -27.50 12.95
N LEU A 202 16.87 -26.19 13.20
CA LEU A 202 15.76 -25.51 13.87
C LEU A 202 14.99 -24.68 12.87
N SER A 203 13.70 -24.97 12.71
CA SER A 203 12.79 -24.19 11.85
C SER A 203 11.67 -23.58 12.69
N LYS A 204 11.42 -22.29 12.49
CA LYS A 204 10.28 -21.57 13.08
C LYS A 204 9.36 -21.09 11.97
N TYR A 205 8.10 -21.46 12.04
CA TYR A 205 7.06 -21.06 11.10
C TYR A 205 6.07 -20.18 11.83
N TYR A 206 5.91 -18.95 11.32
CA TYR A 206 4.94 -17.99 11.83
C TYR A 206 3.82 -17.85 10.81
N THR A 207 2.61 -18.19 11.18
CA THR A 207 1.42 -18.01 10.36
C THR A 207 0.47 -17.08 11.06
N ALA A 208 -0.16 -16.21 10.31
CA ALA A 208 -1.25 -15.40 10.83
C ALA A 208 -2.34 -15.28 9.78
N SER A 209 -3.57 -15.43 10.21
CA SER A 209 -4.75 -15.18 9.41
C SER A 209 -5.61 -14.14 10.11
N THR A 210 -6.20 -13.24 9.34
CA THR A 210 -7.06 -12.21 9.88
C THR A 210 -8.28 -11.97 9.00
N HIS A 211 -9.37 -11.63 9.65
CA HIS A 211 -10.60 -11.11 9.07
C HIS A 211 -11.16 -10.07 10.04
N SER A 212 -11.36 -8.87 9.56
CA SER A 212 -11.79 -7.75 10.39
C SER A 212 -12.42 -6.64 9.52
N TYR A 213 -12.72 -5.53 10.12
CA TYR A 213 -13.19 -4.33 9.43
C TYR A 213 -12.15 -3.21 9.52
N LYS A 214 -12.29 -2.18 8.69
CA LYS A 214 -11.57 -0.91 8.79
C LYS A 214 -12.52 0.21 8.44
N LEU A 215 -12.45 1.29 9.19
CA LEU A 215 -13.26 2.49 8.97
C LEU A 215 -12.35 3.67 8.62
N ASP A 216 -12.74 4.45 7.62
CA ASP A 216 -12.07 5.70 7.28
C ASP A 216 -13.09 6.81 7.16
N PHE A 217 -12.88 7.90 7.87
CA PHE A 217 -13.70 9.10 7.82
C PHE A 217 -12.93 10.23 7.17
N GLY A 218 -13.62 11.04 6.39
CA GLY A 218 -13.02 12.17 5.71
C GLY A 218 -13.89 13.41 5.74
N VAL A 219 -13.24 14.55 5.79
CA VAL A 219 -13.87 15.87 5.69
C VAL A 219 -13.06 16.71 4.72
N GLN A 220 -13.74 17.49 3.88
CA GLN A 220 -13.10 18.50 3.03
C GLN A 220 -13.89 19.81 3.09
N TYR A 221 -13.15 20.91 3.12
CA TYR A 221 -13.71 22.25 2.98
C TYR A 221 -12.99 23.00 1.86
N THR A 222 -13.77 23.40 0.84
CA THR A 222 -13.27 24.14 -0.34
C THR A 222 -13.82 25.55 -0.31
N THR A 223 -12.94 26.53 -0.37
CA THR A 223 -13.30 27.94 -0.44
C THR A 223 -12.61 28.65 -1.61
N LYS A 224 -13.27 29.65 -2.16
CA LYS A 224 -12.66 30.54 -3.17
C LYS A 224 -11.89 31.65 -2.45
N ILE A 225 -10.59 31.76 -2.74
CA ILE A 225 -9.75 32.86 -2.26
C ILE A 225 -9.82 34.04 -3.23
N SER A 226 -9.85 33.74 -4.53
CA SER A 226 -9.99 34.74 -5.60
C SER A 226 -10.90 34.20 -6.71
N LYS A 227 -11.07 34.99 -7.80
CA LYS A 227 -11.83 34.56 -8.99
C LYS A 227 -11.25 33.32 -9.64
N LYS A 228 -9.93 33.09 -9.53
CA LYS A 228 -9.19 31.98 -10.14
C LYS A 228 -8.63 30.98 -9.14
N ASP A 229 -8.63 31.30 -7.84
CA ASP A 229 -7.95 30.53 -6.82
C ASP A 229 -8.96 29.88 -5.88
N MET A 230 -8.83 28.57 -5.72
CA MET A 230 -9.56 27.78 -4.74
C MET A 230 -8.59 27.11 -3.78
N LEU A 231 -8.95 27.06 -2.51
CA LEU A 231 -8.22 26.34 -1.47
C LEU A 231 -9.12 25.24 -0.91
N THR A 232 -8.59 24.04 -0.84
CA THR A 232 -9.28 22.91 -0.21
C THR A 232 -8.44 22.40 0.96
N VAL A 233 -9.04 22.34 2.14
CA VAL A 233 -8.49 21.68 3.32
C VAL A 233 -9.15 20.31 3.44
N GLY A 234 -8.37 19.27 3.63
CA GLY A 234 -8.85 17.90 3.83
C GLY A 234 -8.35 17.32 5.15
N LEU A 235 -9.25 16.67 5.87
CA LEU A 235 -8.92 15.93 7.09
C LEU A 235 -9.42 14.50 6.96
N THR A 236 -8.66 13.54 7.52
CA THR A 236 -9.05 12.14 7.59
C THR A 236 -8.76 11.56 8.97
N TYR A 237 -9.59 10.60 9.36
CA TYR A 237 -9.45 9.86 10.61
C TYR A 237 -9.83 8.41 10.40
N SER A 238 -8.97 7.48 10.87
CA SER A 238 -9.26 6.04 10.87
C SER A 238 -9.01 5.50 12.28
N PRO A 239 -10.04 4.95 12.96
CA PRO A 239 -9.87 4.35 14.28
C PRO A 239 -9.04 3.08 14.19
N GLY A 240 -8.10 2.93 15.14
CA GLY A 240 -7.33 1.71 15.32
C GLY A 240 -8.10 0.69 16.16
N HIS A 241 -7.84 -0.59 15.91
CA HIS A 241 -8.38 -1.67 16.74
C HIS A 241 -7.65 -2.99 16.51
N LYS A 242 -7.84 -3.95 17.42
CA LYS A 242 -7.33 -5.32 17.28
C LYS A 242 -8.08 -6.06 16.18
N LEU A 243 -7.32 -6.69 15.30
CA LEU A 243 -7.88 -7.50 14.21
C LEU A 243 -8.36 -8.86 14.75
N GLY A 244 -9.46 -9.34 14.20
CA GLY A 244 -9.89 -10.73 14.41
C GLY A 244 -8.92 -11.71 13.75
N GLY A 245 -8.82 -12.93 14.32
CA GLY A 245 -7.97 -13.97 13.74
C GLY A 245 -6.99 -14.55 14.74
N LYS A 246 -6.14 -15.46 14.25
CA LYS A 246 -5.19 -16.26 15.02
C LYS A 246 -3.79 -16.10 14.44
N SER A 247 -2.81 -15.97 15.31
CA SER A 247 -1.39 -16.06 14.97
C SER A 247 -0.81 -17.31 15.63
N GLU A 248 0.00 -18.06 14.89
CA GLU A 248 0.62 -19.32 15.34
C GLU A 248 2.13 -19.25 15.10
N CYS A 249 2.88 -19.84 16.02
CA CYS A 249 4.30 -20.10 15.88
C CYS A 249 4.53 -21.60 16.07
N THR A 250 5.01 -22.27 15.03
CA THR A 250 5.40 -23.69 15.07
C THR A 250 6.92 -23.79 15.04
N VAL A 251 7.49 -24.42 16.04
CA VAL A 251 8.93 -24.66 16.17
C VAL A 251 9.18 -26.12 15.88
N VAL A 252 10.03 -26.42 14.91
CA VAL A 252 10.41 -27.77 14.50
C VAL A 252 11.91 -27.93 14.69
N SER A 253 12.31 -28.92 15.53
CA SER A 253 13.69 -29.31 15.71
C SER A 253 13.89 -30.68 15.02
N THR A 254 14.67 -30.68 13.94
CA THR A 254 14.92 -31.89 13.15
C THR A 254 16.33 -32.42 13.42
N ASN A 255 16.44 -33.65 13.85
CA ASN A 255 17.74 -34.31 13.98
C ASN A 255 18.29 -34.59 12.59
N SER A 256 19.48 -34.01 12.31
CA SER A 256 20.08 -34.05 10.97
C SER A 256 20.60 -35.44 10.56
N GLN A 257 20.81 -36.37 11.51
CA GLN A 257 21.27 -37.73 11.25
C GLN A 257 20.13 -38.70 11.01
N THR A 258 19.05 -38.59 11.81
CA THR A 258 17.92 -39.53 11.80
C THR A 258 16.70 -39.04 11.05
N ALA A 259 16.69 -37.75 10.68
CA ALA A 259 15.55 -37.04 10.11
C ALA A 259 14.27 -37.05 10.99
N VAL A 260 14.40 -37.39 12.26
CA VAL A 260 13.30 -37.33 13.22
C VAL A 260 13.10 -35.89 13.65
N SER A 261 11.85 -35.45 13.65
CA SER A 261 11.49 -34.06 14.01
C SER A 261 10.65 -34.05 15.29
N ASP A 262 10.97 -33.13 16.18
CA ASP A 262 10.14 -32.74 17.32
C ASP A 262 9.47 -31.40 17.01
N THR A 263 8.17 -31.30 17.30
CA THR A 263 7.36 -30.15 16.92
C THR A 263 6.56 -29.61 18.10
N SER A 264 6.71 -28.29 18.32
CA SER A 264 5.97 -27.56 19.33
C SER A 264 5.19 -26.42 18.66
N SER A 265 3.92 -26.22 19.01
CA SER A 265 3.07 -25.17 18.44
C SER A 265 2.49 -24.27 19.53
N TYR A 266 2.56 -22.98 19.28
CA TYR A 266 2.08 -21.91 20.16
C TYR A 266 1.11 -21.04 19.38
N SER A 267 0.06 -20.54 20.02
CA SER A 267 -0.90 -19.69 19.35
C SER A 267 -1.41 -18.56 20.23
N VAL A 268 -1.72 -17.44 19.61
CA VAL A 268 -2.32 -16.27 20.25
C VAL A 268 -3.42 -15.68 19.36
N SER A 269 -4.58 -15.40 19.95
CA SER A 269 -5.70 -14.80 19.25
C SER A 269 -5.66 -13.26 19.35
N LYS A 270 -6.14 -12.57 18.31
CA LYS A 270 -6.22 -11.09 18.27
C LYS A 270 -4.89 -10.39 18.58
N ALA A 271 -3.79 -10.96 18.11
CA ALA A 271 -2.43 -10.44 18.30
C ALA A 271 -2.00 -9.46 17.21
N LEU A 272 -2.82 -9.25 16.20
CA LEU A 272 -2.62 -8.24 15.15
C LEU A 272 -3.52 -7.03 15.44
N GLU A 273 -3.02 -5.83 15.13
CA GLU A 273 -3.72 -4.58 15.37
C GLU A 273 -3.40 -3.58 14.26
N ILE A 274 -4.37 -2.77 13.86
CA ILE A 274 -4.14 -1.59 13.01
C ILE A 274 -4.13 -0.33 13.86
N PRO A 275 -3.24 0.64 13.54
CA PRO A 275 -3.10 1.87 14.33
C PRO A 275 -4.26 2.83 14.10
N VAL A 276 -4.45 3.75 15.02
CA VAL A 276 -5.19 4.99 14.76
C VAL A 276 -4.41 5.81 13.75
N MET A 277 -5.10 6.34 12.72
CA MET A 277 -4.50 7.16 11.68
C MET A 277 -5.19 8.52 11.58
N TYR A 278 -4.38 9.56 11.37
CA TYR A 278 -4.83 10.94 11.13
C TYR A 278 -4.18 11.45 9.85
N GLY A 279 -4.94 12.22 9.08
CA GLY A 279 -4.43 12.90 7.90
C GLY A 279 -4.92 14.34 7.86
N ALA A 280 -4.06 15.25 7.43
CA ALA A 280 -4.40 16.65 7.16
C ALA A 280 -3.72 17.07 5.85
N GLY A 281 -4.48 17.67 4.95
CA GLY A 281 -3.96 18.11 3.66
C GLY A 281 -4.53 19.44 3.23
N LEU A 282 -3.74 20.12 2.41
CA LEU A 282 -4.07 21.40 1.82
C LEU A 282 -3.82 21.34 0.32
N THR A 283 -4.77 21.79 -0.49
CA THR A 283 -4.62 21.88 -1.95
C THR A 283 -5.03 23.24 -2.43
N TRP A 284 -4.12 23.94 -3.09
CA TRP A 284 -4.37 25.17 -3.82
C TRP A 284 -4.57 24.86 -5.31
N ASN A 285 -5.65 25.35 -5.88
CA ASN A 285 -6.01 25.17 -7.29
C ASN A 285 -6.13 26.54 -7.96
N HIS A 286 -5.28 26.79 -8.97
CA HIS A 286 -5.27 28.00 -9.77
C HIS A 286 -5.87 27.75 -11.15
N ASP A 287 -7.03 28.32 -11.42
CA ASP A 287 -7.72 28.33 -12.72
C ASP A 287 -7.99 26.90 -13.29
N ASN A 288 -8.05 25.89 -12.45
CA ASN A 288 -8.07 24.46 -12.79
C ASN A 288 -6.88 23.98 -13.65
N LYS A 289 -5.83 24.78 -13.75
CA LYS A 289 -4.63 24.47 -14.54
C LYS A 289 -3.49 23.97 -13.67
N LEU A 290 -3.24 24.64 -12.56
CA LEU A 290 -2.19 24.29 -11.62
C LEU A 290 -2.81 23.96 -10.27
N LYS A 291 -2.51 22.76 -9.76
CA LYS A 291 -2.89 22.33 -8.42
C LYS A 291 -1.61 22.00 -7.67
N LEU A 292 -1.40 22.62 -6.52
CA LEU A 292 -0.31 22.31 -5.60
C LEU A 292 -0.89 21.87 -4.26
N GLY A 293 -0.27 20.90 -3.64
CA GLY A 293 -0.76 20.39 -2.37
C GLY A 293 0.32 19.90 -1.43
N PHE A 294 -0.05 19.85 -0.18
CA PHE A 294 0.75 19.30 0.91
C PHE A 294 -0.13 18.44 1.79
N ASP A 295 0.31 17.21 2.09
CA ASP A 295 -0.36 16.29 2.99
C ASP A 295 0.59 15.89 4.13
N TYR A 296 0.03 15.81 5.33
CA TYR A 296 0.65 15.21 6.50
C TYR A 296 -0.21 14.06 6.99
N SER A 297 0.38 12.91 7.24
CA SER A 297 -0.28 11.77 7.86
C SER A 297 0.50 11.23 9.05
N LEU A 298 -0.23 10.87 10.11
CA LEU A 298 0.27 10.27 11.32
C LEU A 298 -0.41 8.93 11.55
N GLN A 299 0.40 7.88 11.70
CA GLN A 299 -0.05 6.52 12.03
C GLN A 299 0.54 6.15 13.39
N LYS A 300 -0.31 5.89 14.38
CA LYS A 300 0.06 5.62 15.79
C LYS A 300 0.49 4.18 16.02
N TRP A 301 1.51 3.72 15.27
CA TRP A 301 2.03 2.35 15.36
C TRP A 301 2.68 2.04 16.71
N GLY A 302 3.22 3.02 17.43
CA GLY A 302 3.87 2.83 18.73
C GLY A 302 2.96 2.23 19.81
N SER A 303 1.64 2.33 19.66
CA SER A 303 0.65 1.74 20.56
C SER A 303 0.22 0.32 20.19
N VAL A 304 0.54 -0.13 18.96
CA VAL A 304 0.10 -1.39 18.35
C VAL A 304 0.85 -2.59 18.94
N VAL A 305 0.14 -3.70 19.14
CA VAL A 305 0.73 -4.97 19.55
C VAL A 305 1.08 -5.82 18.32
N ALA A 306 2.11 -6.66 18.47
CA ALA A 306 2.46 -7.70 17.51
C ALA A 306 2.73 -9.02 18.22
N PRO A 307 2.52 -10.18 17.56
CA PRO A 307 2.84 -11.48 18.14
C PRO A 307 4.37 -11.65 18.16
N VAL A 308 4.90 -12.00 19.33
CA VAL A 308 6.34 -12.20 19.57
C VAL A 308 6.56 -13.57 20.23
N TYR A 309 7.53 -14.32 19.71
CA TYR A 309 7.99 -15.57 20.30
C TYR A 309 9.22 -15.27 21.17
N ASN A 310 9.10 -15.59 22.46
CA ASN A 310 10.15 -15.43 23.46
C ASN A 310 10.43 -16.73 24.17
N VAL A 311 11.66 -16.92 24.61
CA VAL A 311 12.07 -17.98 25.53
C VAL A 311 12.65 -17.32 26.76
N THR A 312 11.99 -17.52 27.92
CA THR A 312 12.41 -16.96 29.19
C THR A 312 12.58 -18.13 30.18
N ASN A 313 13.79 -18.27 30.74
CA ASN A 313 14.14 -19.38 31.63
C ASN A 313 13.78 -20.74 31.04
N ASP A 314 14.13 -20.96 29.78
CA ASP A 314 13.84 -22.16 28.97
C ASP A 314 12.34 -22.48 28.78
N VAL A 315 11.46 -21.54 29.11
CA VAL A 315 10.03 -21.66 28.85
C VAL A 315 9.67 -20.83 27.62
N PRO A 316 9.28 -21.48 26.53
CA PRO A 316 8.85 -20.78 25.32
C PRO A 316 7.44 -20.20 25.48
N SER A 317 7.23 -19.00 24.94
CA SER A 317 5.96 -18.30 24.95
C SER A 317 5.73 -17.57 23.62
N TYR A 318 4.46 -17.43 23.22
CA TYR A 318 4.05 -16.66 22.06
C TYR A 318 2.93 -15.73 22.46
N THR A 319 3.24 -14.43 22.57
CA THR A 319 2.38 -13.43 23.18
C THR A 319 2.29 -12.16 22.34
N ALA A 320 1.21 -11.40 22.54
CA ALA A 320 1.03 -10.11 21.88
C ALA A 320 1.73 -9.01 22.71
N GLU A 321 2.77 -8.40 22.15
CA GLU A 321 3.62 -7.43 22.83
C GLU A 321 3.66 -6.09 22.11
N LYS A 322 3.86 -5.01 22.88
CA LYS A 322 4.14 -3.66 22.38
C LYS A 322 5.64 -3.47 22.18
N GLY A 323 6.00 -2.35 21.54
CA GLY A 323 7.41 -1.96 21.40
C GLY A 323 8.08 -2.44 20.10
N GLN A 324 7.36 -3.17 19.26
CA GLN A 324 7.83 -3.59 17.94
C GLN A 324 7.73 -2.49 16.87
N PHE A 325 7.08 -1.37 17.19
CA PHE A 325 6.80 -0.28 16.27
C PHE A 325 7.04 1.08 16.88
N ALA A 326 7.19 2.09 16.01
CA ALA A 326 7.22 3.51 16.34
C ALA A 326 6.15 4.25 15.53
N ASP A 327 5.71 5.41 15.99
CA ASP A 327 4.75 6.23 15.25
C ASP A 327 5.34 6.68 13.91
N ARG A 328 4.56 6.52 12.83
CA ARG A 328 4.97 6.90 11.47
C ARG A 328 4.39 8.26 11.10
N HIS A 329 5.26 9.18 10.76
CA HIS A 329 4.92 10.49 10.22
C HIS A 329 5.28 10.51 8.74
N LYS A 330 4.34 10.85 7.87
CA LYS A 330 4.59 11.00 6.42
C LYS A 330 4.20 12.41 5.99
N TYR A 331 5.10 13.06 5.28
CA TYR A 331 4.94 14.37 4.67
C TYR A 331 4.99 14.19 3.16
N THR A 332 4.00 14.70 2.44
CA THR A 332 3.94 14.61 0.98
C THR A 332 3.70 16.00 0.41
N PHE A 333 4.49 16.38 -0.58
CA PHE A 333 4.33 17.61 -1.34
C PHE A 333 4.30 17.29 -2.84
N GLY A 334 3.47 17.97 -3.60
CA GLY A 334 3.40 17.75 -5.04
C GLY A 334 2.33 18.57 -5.70
N GLY A 335 2.10 18.28 -6.98
CA GLY A 335 1.08 19.00 -7.74
C GLY A 335 0.87 18.45 -9.14
N GLU A 336 -0.15 19.01 -9.76
CA GLU A 336 -0.59 18.71 -11.12
C GLU A 336 -0.66 20.00 -11.94
N LEU A 337 -0.15 19.94 -13.17
CA LEU A 337 -0.29 20.98 -14.19
C LEU A 337 -1.03 20.41 -15.40
N CYS A 338 -2.21 20.93 -15.73
CA CYS A 338 -2.90 20.69 -16.99
C CYS A 338 -3.10 22.04 -17.71
N PRO A 339 -2.29 22.36 -18.70
CA PRO A 339 -2.34 23.70 -19.33
C PRO A 339 -3.71 24.08 -19.90
N GLN A 340 -4.41 23.11 -20.53
CA GLN A 340 -5.74 23.34 -21.09
C GLN A 340 -6.43 22.00 -21.40
N GLU A 341 -7.33 21.55 -20.53
CA GLU A 341 -8.00 20.25 -20.59
C GLU A 341 -8.74 20.00 -21.94
N ASN A 342 -9.41 21.01 -22.47
CA ASN A 342 -10.20 20.91 -23.71
C ASN A 342 -9.45 21.41 -24.97
N SER A 343 -8.12 21.40 -24.96
CA SER A 343 -7.31 21.85 -26.12
C SER A 343 -7.36 20.81 -27.25
N ARG A 344 -7.28 21.28 -28.51
CA ARG A 344 -7.00 20.42 -29.67
C ARG A 344 -5.55 19.90 -29.67
N ASN A 345 -4.63 20.63 -29.03
CA ASN A 345 -3.23 20.23 -28.92
C ASN A 345 -3.08 19.14 -27.85
N PHE A 346 -2.51 18.02 -28.23
CA PHE A 346 -2.30 16.87 -27.36
C PHE A 346 -1.52 17.20 -26.08
N PHE A 347 -0.37 17.87 -26.20
CA PHE A 347 0.48 18.20 -25.06
C PHE A 347 -0.17 19.18 -24.07
N LYS A 348 -1.09 20.03 -24.52
CA LYS A 348 -1.81 20.93 -23.62
C LYS A 348 -2.89 20.25 -22.78
N ARG A 349 -3.34 19.03 -23.18
CA ARG A 349 -4.35 18.24 -22.47
C ARG A 349 -3.76 17.28 -21.45
N ILE A 350 -2.46 16.98 -21.54
CA ILE A 350 -1.79 16.08 -20.61
C ILE A 350 -1.76 16.72 -19.23
N HIS A 351 -2.07 15.91 -18.21
CA HIS A 351 -1.87 16.23 -16.81
C HIS A 351 -0.44 15.86 -16.43
N TYR A 352 0.41 16.82 -16.19
CA TYR A 352 1.78 16.65 -15.73
C TYR A 352 1.80 16.65 -14.21
N ARG A 353 2.38 15.65 -13.60
CA ARG A 353 2.35 15.45 -12.15
C ARG A 353 3.75 15.24 -11.60
N LEU A 354 4.01 15.83 -10.45
CA LEU A 354 5.24 15.67 -9.69
C LEU A 354 4.91 15.58 -8.20
N GLY A 355 5.70 14.79 -7.48
CA GLY A 355 5.55 14.70 -6.04
C GLY A 355 6.78 14.15 -5.35
N ALA A 356 6.91 14.48 -4.08
CA ALA A 356 7.95 13.98 -3.20
C ALA A 356 7.36 13.69 -1.81
N SER A 357 7.87 12.69 -1.13
CA SER A 357 7.49 12.41 0.26
C SER A 357 8.66 11.96 1.10
N TYR A 358 8.53 12.20 2.39
CA TYR A 358 9.39 11.68 3.43
C TYR A 358 8.53 11.02 4.49
N ALA A 359 8.90 9.81 4.92
CA ALA A 359 8.27 9.15 6.06
C ALA A 359 9.31 8.66 7.07
N THR A 360 8.96 8.84 8.36
CA THR A 360 9.77 8.28 9.45
C THR A 360 9.60 6.77 9.49
N GLN A 361 10.55 6.10 10.12
CA GLN A 361 10.45 4.67 10.39
C GLN A 361 9.20 4.34 11.23
N TYR A 362 8.59 3.18 10.99
CA TYR A 362 7.56 2.65 11.87
C TYR A 362 7.94 1.30 12.48
N LEU A 363 8.89 0.59 11.87
CA LEU A 363 9.42 -0.67 12.40
C LEU A 363 10.49 -0.41 13.45
N LYS A 364 10.52 -1.23 14.49
CA LYS A 364 11.65 -1.42 15.38
C LYS A 364 12.15 -2.85 15.23
N ILE A 365 13.41 -3.02 14.86
CA ILE A 365 14.04 -4.30 14.60
C ILE A 365 15.04 -4.56 15.72
N ASN A 366 14.75 -5.53 16.58
CA ASN A 366 15.55 -5.81 17.78
C ASN A 366 15.78 -4.57 18.67
N GLY A 367 14.74 -3.73 18.81
CA GLY A 367 14.81 -2.50 19.61
C GLY A 367 15.46 -1.30 18.91
N VAL A 368 16.02 -1.48 17.70
CA VAL A 368 16.64 -0.44 16.90
C VAL A 368 15.66 0.10 15.87
N ASP A 369 15.71 1.40 15.61
CA ASP A 369 14.86 2.05 14.61
C ASP A 369 15.15 1.50 13.19
N GLY A 370 14.09 1.09 12.50
CA GLY A 370 14.11 0.61 11.13
C GLY A 370 14.36 1.72 10.09
N PRO A 371 14.12 1.44 8.78
CA PRO A 371 14.45 2.39 7.73
C PRO A 371 13.48 3.56 7.67
N LYS A 372 14.02 4.74 7.30
CA LYS A 372 13.26 5.90 6.85
C LYS A 372 13.00 5.78 5.36
N GLU A 373 11.91 6.37 4.90
CA GLU A 373 11.50 6.32 3.49
C GLU A 373 11.57 7.70 2.85
N TYR A 374 12.26 7.80 1.73
CA TYR A 374 12.28 8.95 0.84
C TYR A 374 11.71 8.52 -0.51
N SER A 375 10.82 9.31 -1.07
CA SER A 375 10.23 8.97 -2.36
C SER A 375 10.01 10.20 -3.23
N VAL A 376 10.20 10.02 -4.53
CA VAL A 376 9.93 11.04 -5.55
C VAL A 376 9.19 10.36 -6.70
N SER A 377 8.18 11.02 -7.24
CA SER A 377 7.44 10.54 -8.40
C SER A 377 7.23 11.61 -9.44
N ALA A 378 7.14 11.18 -10.70
CA ALA A 378 6.71 11.98 -11.82
C ALA A 378 5.72 11.17 -12.66
N GLY A 379 4.69 11.81 -13.19
CA GLY A 379 3.67 11.11 -13.94
C GLY A 379 2.91 11.96 -14.94
N PHE A 380 2.19 11.25 -15.80
CA PHE A 380 1.35 11.82 -16.85
C PHE A 380 -0.05 11.22 -16.75
N GLY A 381 -1.07 12.08 -16.83
CA GLY A 381 -2.45 11.69 -17.07
C GLY A 381 -2.79 12.01 -18.53
N ILE A 382 -2.95 10.99 -19.35
CA ILE A 382 -3.20 11.13 -20.80
C ILE A 382 -4.68 10.91 -21.07
N PRO A 383 -5.45 11.95 -21.45
CA PRO A 383 -6.86 11.77 -21.76
C PRO A 383 -7.03 10.92 -23.04
N ILE A 384 -7.85 9.87 -22.93
CA ILE A 384 -8.22 9.00 -24.04
C ILE A 384 -9.43 9.62 -24.73
N MET A 385 -9.21 10.23 -25.89
CA MET A 385 -10.24 10.90 -26.68
C MET A 385 -11.02 9.87 -27.50
N ASN A 386 -12.32 9.75 -27.27
CA ASN A 386 -13.23 9.15 -28.24
C ASN A 386 -14.33 10.18 -28.59
N GLY A 387 -15.00 10.03 -29.73
CA GLY A 387 -15.96 10.99 -30.24
C GLY A 387 -17.18 11.22 -29.32
N TYR A 388 -17.37 10.38 -28.29
CA TYR A 388 -18.52 10.40 -27.39
C TYR A 388 -18.16 10.67 -25.93
N ASN A 389 -16.90 10.43 -25.52
CA ASN A 389 -16.50 10.57 -24.12
C ASN A 389 -15.00 10.88 -23.98
N ASN A 390 -14.68 12.12 -23.59
CA ASN A 390 -13.31 12.59 -23.40
C ASN A 390 -12.82 12.46 -21.94
N ARG A 391 -13.44 11.58 -21.15
CA ARG A 391 -13.26 11.55 -19.70
C ARG A 391 -12.36 10.41 -19.21
N SER A 392 -12.07 9.42 -20.05
CA SER A 392 -11.15 8.33 -19.67
C SER A 392 -9.71 8.81 -19.70
N ILE A 393 -8.90 8.40 -18.72
CA ILE A 393 -7.53 8.87 -18.55
C ILE A 393 -6.62 7.66 -18.34
N LEU A 394 -5.52 7.60 -19.09
CA LEU A 394 -4.41 6.69 -18.84
C LEU A 394 -3.38 7.42 -17.95
N ASN A 395 -3.20 6.93 -16.74
CA ASN A 395 -2.23 7.45 -15.77
C ASN A 395 -0.96 6.60 -15.83
N ILE A 396 0.18 7.19 -16.12
CA ILE A 396 1.50 6.54 -16.12
C ILE A 396 2.41 7.34 -15.21
N SER A 397 3.05 6.69 -14.26
CA SER A 397 4.02 7.37 -13.39
C SER A 397 5.23 6.49 -13.08
N GLY A 398 6.39 7.15 -13.00
CA GLY A 398 7.61 6.60 -12.43
C GLY A 398 7.76 7.07 -11.00
N GLN A 399 8.16 6.17 -10.11
CA GLN A 399 8.40 6.46 -8.70
C GLN A 399 9.74 5.86 -8.28
N TRP A 400 10.54 6.63 -7.60
CA TRP A 400 11.73 6.17 -6.92
C TRP A 400 11.51 6.23 -5.42
N VAL A 401 11.75 5.10 -4.75
CA VAL A 401 11.60 4.96 -3.29
C VAL A 401 12.91 4.48 -2.72
N ARG A 402 13.44 5.18 -1.73
CA ARG A 402 14.62 4.77 -0.97
C ARG A 402 14.24 4.51 0.48
N GLN A 403 14.48 3.29 0.93
CA GLN A 403 14.47 2.94 2.33
C GLN A 403 15.91 2.98 2.85
N ASP A 404 16.19 3.92 3.75
CA ASP A 404 17.54 4.19 4.26
C ASP A 404 17.63 3.87 5.75
N SER A 405 18.57 3.00 6.08
CA SER A 405 18.90 2.61 7.45
C SER A 405 20.41 2.65 7.66
N LYS A 406 20.85 2.98 8.87
CA LYS A 406 22.25 2.96 9.23
C LYS A 406 22.76 1.54 9.53
N MET A 407 21.90 0.65 10.02
CA MET A 407 22.27 -0.67 10.54
C MET A 407 21.69 -1.83 9.74
N PHE A 408 20.77 -1.57 8.81
CA PHE A 408 20.06 -2.60 8.05
C PHE A 408 20.23 -2.37 6.55
N ILE A 409 19.72 -3.32 5.76
CA ILE A 409 19.73 -3.30 4.30
C ILE A 409 19.16 -1.96 3.77
N LYS A 410 19.89 -1.33 2.85
CA LYS A 410 19.38 -0.19 2.09
C LYS A 410 18.65 -0.68 0.86
N GLU A 411 17.46 -0.16 0.62
CA GLU A 411 16.67 -0.50 -0.55
C GLU A 411 16.45 0.73 -1.42
N ASN A 412 16.71 0.57 -2.73
CA ASN A 412 16.36 1.56 -3.74
C ASN A 412 15.43 0.89 -4.73
N THR A 413 14.15 1.28 -4.70
CA THR A 413 13.11 0.75 -5.58
C THR A 413 12.77 1.76 -6.65
N PHE A 414 12.83 1.34 -7.90
CA PHE A 414 12.27 2.07 -9.03
C PHE A 414 11.00 1.35 -9.48
N ARG A 415 9.87 2.08 -9.50
CA ARG A 415 8.55 1.55 -9.81
C ARG A 415 7.93 2.32 -10.95
N ILE A 416 7.31 1.60 -11.90
CA ILE A 416 6.43 2.15 -12.93
C ILE A 416 5.01 1.75 -12.57
N ASN A 417 4.13 2.74 -12.44
CA ASN A 417 2.71 2.53 -12.18
C ASN A 417 1.92 2.87 -13.45
N ILE A 418 0.95 2.01 -13.78
CA ILE A 418 0.01 2.21 -14.88
C ILE A 418 -1.40 2.10 -14.30
N GLY A 419 -2.16 3.17 -14.41
CA GLY A 419 -3.57 3.24 -14.00
C GLY A 419 -4.45 3.61 -15.18
N LEU A 420 -5.58 2.94 -15.32
CA LEU A 420 -6.54 3.21 -16.39
C LEU A 420 -7.90 3.55 -15.79
N THR A 421 -8.25 4.81 -15.90
CA THR A 421 -9.54 5.35 -15.46
C THR A 421 -10.50 5.38 -16.65
N PHE A 422 -11.54 4.54 -16.61
CA PHE A 422 -12.68 4.61 -17.51
C PHE A 422 -13.76 5.48 -16.87
N ASN A 423 -14.32 6.39 -17.64
CA ASN A 423 -15.42 7.23 -17.19
C ASN A 423 -16.51 7.25 -18.27
N GLU A 424 -17.59 6.53 -18.03
CA GLU A 424 -18.68 6.32 -18.98
C GLU A 424 -19.99 6.95 -18.47
N LYS A 425 -20.82 7.41 -19.41
CA LYS A 425 -22.17 7.91 -19.12
C LYS A 425 -23.16 6.74 -19.01
N TRP A 426 -23.34 6.21 -17.81
CA TRP A 426 -24.22 5.04 -17.61
C TRP A 426 -25.68 5.37 -17.37
N PHE A 427 -25.97 6.51 -16.82
CA PHE A 427 -27.34 6.90 -16.39
C PHE A 427 -28.01 7.88 -17.36
N ALA A 428 -27.50 8.03 -18.58
CA ALA A 428 -28.12 8.86 -19.60
C ALA A 428 -29.35 8.15 -20.17
N LYS A 429 -30.52 8.81 -20.17
CA LYS A 429 -31.71 8.33 -20.88
C LYS A 429 -31.39 8.30 -22.36
N TRP A 430 -31.57 7.16 -22.99
CA TRP A 430 -31.53 7.03 -24.44
C TRP A 430 -32.73 7.83 -25.00
N LYS A 431 -32.48 8.87 -25.77
CA LYS A 431 -33.52 9.45 -26.62
C LYS A 431 -33.64 8.50 -27.82
N MET A 432 -34.77 7.85 -27.98
CA MET A 432 -35.15 7.29 -29.28
C MET A 432 -35.50 8.49 -30.17
N GLU A 433 -34.72 8.69 -31.21
CA GLU A 433 -35.08 9.51 -32.35
C GLU A 433 -35.91 8.68 -33.33
#